data_093323092ed62238f8b7fe574ed88055
#
_entry.id   093323092ed62238f8b7fe574ed88055
#
_cell.length_a   1.000
_cell.length_b   1.000
_cell.length_c   1.000
_cell.angle_alpha   90.00
_cell.angle_beta   90.00
_cell.angle_gamma   90.00
#
_symmetry.space_group_name_H-M   'P 1'
#
loop_
_entity.id
_entity.type
_entity.pdbx_description
1 polymer ?
#
loop_
_entity_poly.entity_id
_entity_poly.type
_entity_poly.pdbx_seq_one_letter_code
_entity_poly.pdbx_strand_id
1 'polypeptide(L)'
;MNYKESALTGSQWQRCNRITIDNHYQQTPQITMHEETLTVVGDKRFNENAGAVYVPFDPAAVIELLDPDTGAPLGASMTQGQIHVALWSLYMAAAALRDAAAPAGQYVPTL
;
A
#
# COMPACT_ATOMS: atom_id res chain seq x y z
N MET A 1 -15.06 2.83 -39.71
CA MET A 1 -16.29 3.62 -39.51
C MET A 1 -16.76 3.46 -38.07
N ASN A 2 -17.03 4.56 -37.42
CA ASN A 2 -17.50 4.54 -36.04
C ASN A 2 -19.02 4.52 -36.02
N TYR A 3 -19.58 3.46 -35.48
CA TYR A 3 -21.00 3.33 -35.33
C TYR A 3 -21.42 3.86 -33.96
N LYS A 4 -22.24 4.87 -33.95
CA LYS A 4 -22.72 5.54 -32.73
C LYS A 4 -21.57 6.10 -31.87
N GLU A 5 -20.63 6.74 -32.48
CA GLU A 5 -19.59 7.43 -31.74
C GLU A 5 -20.16 8.60 -30.95
N SER A 6 -19.76 8.71 -29.69
CA SER A 6 -20.11 9.82 -28.83
C SER A 6 -18.85 10.36 -28.17
N ALA A 7 -18.70 11.68 -28.13
CA ALA A 7 -17.63 12.31 -27.39
C ALA A 7 -17.98 12.32 -25.91
N LEU A 8 -17.08 11.75 -25.09
CA LEU A 8 -17.23 11.72 -23.63
C LEU A 8 -16.07 12.49 -22.99
N THR A 9 -16.38 13.22 -21.94
CA THR A 9 -15.38 13.91 -21.13
C THR A 9 -15.04 13.04 -19.92
N GLY A 10 -13.76 12.85 -19.66
CA GLY A 10 -13.32 12.05 -18.54
C GLY A 10 -11.97 12.49 -18.01
N SER A 11 -11.57 11.84 -16.94
CA SER A 11 -10.26 12.02 -16.30
C SER A 11 -9.58 10.67 -16.15
N GLN A 12 -8.25 10.68 -16.28
CA GLN A 12 -7.44 9.50 -16.12
C GLN A 12 -6.18 9.84 -15.34
N TRP A 13 -5.83 9.01 -14.36
CA TRP A 13 -4.58 9.16 -13.61
C TRP A 13 -4.08 7.83 -13.11
N GLN A 14 -2.78 7.78 -12.81
CA GLN A 14 -2.17 6.64 -12.15
C GLN A 14 -2.09 6.88 -10.65
N ARG A 15 -2.29 5.80 -9.87
CA ARG A 15 -2.17 5.86 -8.43
C ARG A 15 -1.66 4.51 -7.89
N CYS A 16 -1.05 4.55 -6.72
CA CYS A 16 -0.71 3.35 -5.99
C CYS A 16 -1.98 2.78 -5.35
N ASN A 17 -2.30 1.53 -5.63
CA ASN A 17 -3.48 0.88 -5.08
C ASN A 17 -3.16 -0.24 -4.07
N ARG A 18 -1.90 -0.65 -3.99
CA ARG A 18 -1.48 -1.68 -3.03
C ARG A 18 0.01 -1.53 -2.74
N ILE A 19 0.34 -1.61 -1.46
CA ILE A 19 1.73 -1.61 -1.00
C ILE A 19 1.98 -2.93 -0.31
N THR A 20 3.02 -3.65 -0.71
CA THR A 20 3.43 -4.89 -0.07
C THR A 20 4.85 -4.75 0.46
N ILE A 21 5.07 -5.31 1.65
CA ILE A 21 6.39 -5.46 2.23
C ILE A 21 6.59 -6.94 2.53
N ASP A 22 7.47 -7.57 1.78
CA ASP A 22 7.77 -8.99 1.96
C ASP A 22 8.91 -9.14 2.95
N ASN A 23 8.62 -9.73 4.11
CA ASN A 23 9.56 -9.95 5.19
C ASN A 23 9.94 -11.44 5.27
N HIS A 24 10.75 -11.90 4.33
CA HIS A 24 11.25 -13.27 4.41
C HIS A 24 12.27 -13.40 5.53
N TYR A 25 12.18 -14.49 6.28
CA TYR A 25 13.04 -14.71 7.44
C TYR A 25 14.53 -14.59 7.07
N GLN A 26 15.25 -13.77 7.82
CA GLN A 26 16.68 -13.49 7.65
C GLN A 26 17.06 -12.89 6.28
N GLN A 27 16.10 -12.26 5.60
CA GLN A 27 16.34 -11.59 4.33
C GLN A 27 16.00 -10.10 4.43
N THR A 28 16.57 -9.32 3.53
CA THR A 28 16.24 -7.91 3.41
C THR A 28 14.78 -7.77 2.97
N PRO A 29 13.98 -6.92 3.62
CA PRO A 29 12.61 -6.65 3.17
C PRO A 29 12.56 -6.15 1.74
N GLN A 30 11.50 -6.52 1.02
CA GLN A 30 11.24 -6.04 -0.35
C GLN A 30 9.95 -5.22 -0.34
N ILE A 31 10.04 -4.00 -0.84
CA ILE A 31 8.89 -3.10 -0.91
C ILE A 31 8.44 -3.01 -2.36
N THR A 32 7.17 -3.32 -2.59
CA THR A 32 6.56 -3.21 -3.92
C THR A 32 5.32 -2.34 -3.83
N MET A 33 5.23 -1.33 -4.68
CA MET A 33 4.08 -0.46 -4.80
C MET A 33 3.39 -0.72 -6.12
N HIS A 34 2.19 -1.31 -6.05
CA HIS A 34 1.41 -1.64 -7.23
C HIS A 34 0.62 -0.43 -7.68
N GLU A 35 0.63 -0.19 -8.98
CA GLU A 35 -0.05 0.94 -9.57
C GLU A 35 -1.26 0.50 -10.38
N GLU A 36 -2.25 1.37 -10.42
CA GLU A 36 -3.39 1.23 -11.31
C GLU A 36 -3.60 2.52 -12.10
N THR A 37 -4.18 2.38 -13.28
CA THR A 37 -4.72 3.50 -14.01
C THR A 37 -6.22 3.57 -13.73
N LEU A 38 -6.66 4.71 -13.23
CA LEU A 38 -8.06 4.97 -12.92
C LEU A 38 -8.63 5.92 -13.96
N THR A 39 -9.73 5.51 -14.58
CA THR A 39 -10.43 6.32 -15.57
C THR A 39 -11.86 6.57 -15.10
N VAL A 40 -12.26 7.83 -15.08
CA VAL A 40 -13.61 8.25 -14.70
C VAL A 40 -14.25 8.98 -15.88
N VAL A 41 -15.39 8.46 -16.36
CA VAL A 41 -16.17 9.05 -17.44
C VAL A 41 -17.61 9.16 -16.96
N GLY A 42 -18.08 10.37 -16.71
CA GLY A 42 -19.39 10.61 -16.10
C GLY A 42 -19.45 10.00 -14.70
N ASP A 43 -20.40 9.09 -14.49
CA ASP A 43 -20.54 8.34 -13.22
C ASP A 43 -19.88 6.96 -13.26
N LYS A 44 -19.17 6.64 -14.34
CA LYS A 44 -18.50 5.34 -14.52
C LYS A 44 -17.02 5.43 -14.20
N ARG A 45 -16.51 4.37 -13.60
CA ARG A 45 -15.13 4.24 -13.20
C ARG A 45 -14.55 2.93 -13.68
N PHE A 46 -13.36 2.99 -14.25
CA PHE A 46 -12.62 1.84 -14.77
C PHE A 46 -11.24 1.80 -14.16
N ASN A 47 -10.81 0.61 -13.80
CA ASN A 47 -9.49 0.37 -13.21
C ASN A 47 -8.72 -0.63 -14.07
N GLU A 48 -7.45 -0.34 -14.30
CA GLU A 48 -6.53 -1.26 -14.96
C GLU A 48 -5.21 -1.32 -14.18
N ASN A 49 -4.64 -2.51 -14.07
CA ASN A 49 -3.30 -2.65 -13.51
C ASN A 49 -2.28 -1.98 -14.42
N ALA A 50 -1.45 -1.11 -13.84
CA ALA A 50 -0.48 -0.31 -14.59
C ALA A 50 0.97 -0.66 -14.29
N GLY A 51 1.22 -1.73 -13.54
CA GLY A 51 2.56 -2.16 -13.19
C GLY A 51 2.89 -1.98 -11.73
N ALA A 52 4.19 -1.86 -11.42
CA ALA A 52 4.66 -1.74 -10.06
C ALA A 52 5.95 -0.94 -9.99
N VAL A 53 6.15 -0.26 -8.85
CA VAL A 53 7.41 0.39 -8.50
C VAL A 53 8.04 -0.41 -7.37
N TYR A 54 9.31 -0.75 -7.53
CA TYR A 54 10.08 -1.46 -6.52
C TYR A 54 10.99 -0.48 -5.80
N VAL A 55 10.94 -0.49 -4.47
CA VAL A 55 11.77 0.38 -3.64
C VAL A 55 12.82 -0.47 -2.95
N PRO A 56 14.11 -0.24 -3.23
CA PRO A 56 15.17 -0.90 -2.47
C PRO A 56 15.08 -0.52 -1.00
N PHE A 57 15.10 -1.51 -0.11
CA PHE A 57 15.01 -1.24 1.31
C PHE A 57 16.35 -0.75 1.85
N ASP A 58 16.37 0.47 2.34
CA ASP A 58 17.48 1.07 3.07
C ASP A 58 16.93 1.69 4.36
N PRO A 59 17.19 1.09 5.53
CA PRO A 59 16.61 1.57 6.78
C PRO A 59 17.00 3.00 7.13
N ALA A 60 18.13 3.51 6.61
CA ALA A 60 18.59 4.86 6.86
C ALA A 60 18.02 5.89 5.87
N ALA A 61 17.38 5.46 4.78
CA ALA A 61 16.84 6.36 3.79
C ALA A 61 15.70 7.21 4.39
N VAL A 62 15.82 8.53 4.26
CA VAL A 62 14.84 9.48 4.79
C VAL A 62 13.76 9.72 3.76
N ILE A 63 12.51 9.68 4.20
CA ILE A 63 11.34 9.95 3.39
C ILE A 63 10.63 11.15 3.98
N GLU A 64 10.40 12.16 3.15
CA GLU A 64 9.56 13.29 3.51
C GLU A 64 8.09 12.86 3.43
N LEU A 65 7.31 13.15 4.48
CA LEU A 65 5.90 12.82 4.50
C LEU A 65 5.12 13.85 3.69
N LEU A 66 4.27 13.35 2.80
CA LEU A 66 3.46 14.18 1.92
C LEU A 66 1.98 13.94 2.18
N ASP A 67 1.18 14.99 1.96
CA ASP A 67 -0.28 14.84 1.98
C ASP A 67 -0.71 13.93 0.82
N PRO A 68 -1.43 12.83 1.09
CA PRO A 68 -1.80 11.88 0.04
C PRO A 68 -2.78 12.45 -1.00
N ASP A 69 -3.51 13.52 -0.68
CA ASP A 69 -4.47 14.12 -1.60
C ASP A 69 -3.85 15.18 -2.48
N THR A 70 -2.91 15.95 -1.94
CA THR A 70 -2.34 17.11 -2.64
C THR A 70 -0.88 16.93 -3.05
N GLY A 71 -0.17 15.99 -2.41
CA GLY A 71 1.27 15.83 -2.59
C GLY A 71 2.11 16.89 -1.89
N ALA A 72 1.49 17.77 -1.11
CA ALA A 72 2.20 18.83 -0.40
C ALA A 72 2.98 18.29 0.80
N PRO A 73 4.17 18.85 1.10
CA PRO A 73 4.92 18.45 2.28
C PRO A 73 4.15 18.70 3.58
N LEU A 74 4.20 17.72 4.50
CA LEU A 74 3.57 17.82 5.82
C LEU A 74 4.52 18.40 6.88
N GLY A 75 5.77 18.69 6.52
CA GLY A 75 6.75 19.22 7.45
C GLY A 75 7.33 18.18 8.41
N ALA A 76 7.21 16.91 8.08
CA ALA A 76 7.72 15.81 8.88
C ALA A 76 8.38 14.77 7.96
N SER A 77 9.31 14.00 8.51
CA SER A 77 10.00 12.94 7.78
C SER A 77 10.15 11.70 8.63
N MET A 78 10.35 10.54 7.98
CA MET A 78 10.65 9.27 8.62
C MET A 78 11.73 8.56 7.82
N THR A 79 12.46 7.65 8.45
CA THR A 79 13.30 6.72 7.71
C THR A 79 12.48 5.50 7.26
N GLN A 80 12.93 4.81 6.21
CA GLN A 80 12.32 3.55 5.81
C GLN A 80 12.34 2.53 6.95
N GLY A 81 13.42 2.52 7.75
CA GLY A 81 13.51 1.67 8.93
C GLY A 81 12.42 1.96 9.95
N GLN A 82 12.11 3.23 10.20
CA GLN A 82 11.03 3.62 11.11
C GLN A 82 9.66 3.17 10.61
N ILE A 83 9.41 3.28 9.31
CA ILE A 83 8.16 2.80 8.71
C ILE A 83 8.04 1.30 8.87
N HIS A 84 9.10 0.56 8.61
CA HIS A 84 9.13 -0.89 8.75
C HIS A 84 8.86 -1.31 10.21
N VAL A 85 9.49 -0.66 11.17
CA VAL A 85 9.26 -0.92 12.59
C VAL A 85 7.82 -0.59 12.99
N ALA A 86 7.27 0.52 12.50
CA ALA A 86 5.88 0.90 12.78
C ALA A 86 4.89 -0.14 12.26
N LEU A 87 5.08 -0.63 11.04
CA LEU A 87 4.21 -1.65 10.44
C LEU A 87 4.35 -3.00 11.16
N TRP A 88 5.57 -3.39 11.54
CA TRP A 88 5.81 -4.58 12.33
C TRP A 88 5.14 -4.49 13.70
N SER A 89 5.23 -3.33 14.34
CA SER A 89 4.57 -3.06 15.63
C SER A 89 3.04 -3.13 15.49
N LEU A 90 2.49 -2.64 14.41
CA LEU A 90 1.05 -2.74 14.11
C LEU A 90 0.62 -4.20 13.99
N TYR A 91 1.40 -5.02 13.30
CA TYR A 91 1.14 -6.46 13.22
C TYR A 91 1.14 -7.11 14.59
N MET A 92 2.17 -6.85 15.40
CA MET A 92 2.29 -7.43 16.74
C MET A 92 1.12 -7.04 17.63
N ALA A 93 0.69 -5.77 17.59
CA ALA A 93 -0.45 -5.30 18.34
C ALA A 93 -1.75 -5.98 17.90
N ALA A 94 -1.97 -6.12 16.60
CA ALA A 94 -3.14 -6.80 16.06
C ALA A 94 -3.16 -8.29 16.42
N ALA A 95 -2.00 -8.95 16.35
CA ALA A 95 -1.87 -10.35 16.73
C ALA A 95 -2.14 -10.57 18.23
N ALA A 96 -1.65 -9.66 19.06
CA ALA A 96 -1.91 -9.73 20.52
C ALA A 96 -3.39 -9.59 20.84
N LEU A 97 -4.10 -8.69 20.15
CA LEU A 97 -5.55 -8.55 20.31
C LEU A 97 -6.31 -9.81 19.90
N ARG A 98 -5.94 -10.39 18.76
CA ARG A 98 -6.54 -11.64 18.28
C ARG A 98 -6.35 -12.76 19.32
N ASP A 99 -5.13 -12.91 19.83
CA ASP A 99 -4.79 -13.98 20.76
C ASP A 99 -5.47 -13.79 22.12
N ALA A 100 -5.61 -12.54 22.58
CA ALA A 100 -6.33 -12.22 23.81
C ALA A 100 -7.85 -12.46 23.69
N ALA A 101 -8.40 -12.33 22.49
CA ALA A 101 -9.83 -12.54 22.24
C ALA A 101 -10.17 -14.02 22.00
N ALA A 102 -9.19 -14.89 21.73
CA ALA A 102 -9.43 -16.31 21.48
C ALA A 102 -9.89 -17.01 22.79
N PRO A 103 -10.99 -17.78 22.76
CA PRO A 103 -11.39 -18.54 23.92
C PRO A 103 -10.31 -19.53 24.35
N ALA A 104 -10.17 -19.71 25.67
CA ALA A 104 -9.20 -20.64 26.22
C ALA A 104 -9.45 -22.07 25.72
N GLY A 105 -8.40 -22.75 25.24
CA GLY A 105 -8.48 -24.12 24.74
C GLY A 105 -9.01 -24.28 23.34
N GLN A 106 -9.39 -23.18 22.66
CA GLN A 106 -9.90 -23.24 21.29
C GLN A 106 -8.81 -23.51 20.26
N TYR A 107 -7.62 -22.99 20.52
CA TYR A 107 -6.49 -23.18 19.62
C TYR A 107 -5.25 -23.53 20.40
N VAL A 108 -4.67 -24.66 20.06
CA VAL A 108 -3.39 -25.10 20.62
C VAL A 108 -2.40 -25.22 19.46
N PRO A 109 -1.37 -24.37 19.42
CA PRO A 109 -0.35 -24.50 18.38
C PRO A 109 0.38 -25.82 18.54
N THR A 110 0.46 -26.56 17.45
CA THR A 110 1.21 -27.82 17.39
C THR A 110 2.56 -27.52 16.76
N LEU A 111 3.59 -27.90 17.43
CA LEU A 111 4.94 -27.74 16.93
C LEU A 111 5.37 -28.96 16.14
#